data_bd4ad6a524b24bbf7b0734b52076e223
#
_entry.id   bd4ad6a524b24bbf7b0734b52076e223
#
_cell.length_a   1.000
_cell.length_b   1.000
_cell.length_c   1.000
_cell.angle_alpha   90.00
_cell.angle_beta   90.00
_cell.angle_gamma   90.00
#
_symmetry.space_group_name_H-M   'P 1'
#
loop_
_entity.id
_entity.type
_entity.pdbx_description
1 polymer ?
#
loop_
_entity_poly.entity_id
_entity_poly.type
_entity_poly.pdbx_seq_one_letter_code
_entity_poly.pdbx_strand_id
1 'polypeptide(L)'
;MESDIITLRKPKATDGHALHKLVERCAPLDPNSVYCNLLQCSDFADTAVAAEDENGELVGFISGYRPPQRPDTLFVWQVAVDARCRGKKLGQKMLLELAERLAPEGVQYIETTITPGNVASETLFARVFAALSAPVERSVLFSRAEHFDGKHDDEVLYRAGPFKLMTQNS
;
A
#
# COMPACT_ATOMS: atom_id res chain seq x y z
N MET A 1 -2.01 -23.40 19.88
CA MET A 1 -1.23 -22.30 19.32
C MET A 1 -1.57 -22.13 17.85
N GLU A 2 -2.18 -21.04 17.54
CA GLU A 2 -2.56 -20.78 16.17
C GLU A 2 -1.37 -20.34 15.36
N SER A 3 -1.09 -21.07 14.29
CA SER A 3 -0.12 -20.59 13.33
C SER A 3 -0.82 -19.64 12.39
N ASP A 4 -0.48 -18.38 12.47
CA ASP A 4 -1.00 -17.40 11.54
C ASP A 4 -0.23 -17.48 10.24
N ILE A 5 -0.62 -18.44 9.41
CA ILE A 5 0.00 -18.58 8.10
C ILE A 5 -0.69 -17.62 7.15
N ILE A 6 0.03 -16.57 6.78
CA ILE A 6 -0.45 -15.58 5.83
C ILE A 6 0.39 -15.71 4.56
N THR A 7 -0.28 -15.85 3.43
CA THR A 7 0.38 -15.94 2.13
C THR A 7 0.22 -14.62 1.40
N LEU A 8 1.33 -14.07 0.92
CA LEU A 8 1.33 -12.85 0.10
C LEU A 8 1.41 -13.26 -1.36
N ARG A 9 0.59 -12.64 -2.19
CA ARG A 9 0.55 -12.93 -3.62
C ARG A 9 0.06 -11.74 -4.43
N LYS A 10 0.21 -11.81 -5.74
CA LYS A 10 -0.46 -10.86 -6.62
C LYS A 10 -1.97 -11.12 -6.57
N PRO A 11 -2.78 -10.07 -6.65
CA PRO A 11 -4.21 -10.27 -6.75
C PRO A 11 -4.63 -10.76 -8.14
N LYS A 12 -5.85 -11.24 -8.24
CA LYS A 12 -6.53 -11.61 -9.47
C LYS A 12 -7.83 -10.82 -9.56
N ALA A 13 -8.36 -10.67 -10.77
CA ALA A 13 -9.64 -9.97 -10.94
C ALA A 13 -10.74 -10.56 -10.05
N THR A 14 -10.70 -11.87 -9.83
CA THR A 14 -11.67 -12.56 -8.96
C THR A 14 -11.56 -12.16 -7.50
N ASP A 15 -10.50 -11.44 -7.10
CA ASP A 15 -10.35 -10.92 -5.74
C ASP A 15 -11.11 -9.60 -5.52
N GLY A 16 -11.64 -8.99 -6.57
CA GLY A 16 -12.22 -7.64 -6.47
C GLY A 16 -13.34 -7.52 -5.47
N HIS A 17 -14.24 -8.49 -5.42
CA HIS A 17 -15.34 -8.47 -4.45
C HIS A 17 -14.83 -8.64 -3.02
N ALA A 18 -13.91 -9.57 -2.81
CA ALA A 18 -13.31 -9.79 -1.49
C ALA A 18 -12.55 -8.54 -1.02
N LEU A 19 -11.87 -7.84 -1.94
CA LEU A 19 -11.20 -6.59 -1.63
C LEU A 19 -12.22 -5.53 -1.20
N HIS A 20 -13.33 -5.41 -1.92
CA HIS A 20 -14.36 -4.45 -1.58
C HIS A 20 -14.87 -4.69 -0.15
N LYS A 21 -15.11 -5.94 0.19
CA LYS A 21 -15.56 -6.33 1.54
C LYS A 21 -14.50 -6.05 2.60
N LEU A 22 -13.23 -6.30 2.28
CA LEU A 22 -12.15 -6.01 3.20
C LEU A 22 -12.08 -4.52 3.52
N VAL A 23 -12.15 -3.66 2.51
CA VAL A 23 -12.08 -2.21 2.71
C VAL A 23 -13.26 -1.73 3.57
N GLU A 24 -14.46 -2.29 3.33
CA GLU A 24 -15.62 -1.96 4.16
C GLU A 24 -15.39 -2.29 5.64
N ARG A 25 -14.70 -3.39 5.92
CA ARG A 25 -14.39 -3.79 7.30
C ARG A 25 -13.28 -2.96 7.92
N CYS A 26 -12.53 -2.21 7.13
CA CYS A 26 -11.36 -1.48 7.58
C CYS A 26 -11.65 0.01 7.74
N ALA A 27 -12.81 0.37 8.28
CA ALA A 27 -13.11 1.76 8.59
C ALA A 27 -11.96 2.35 9.43
N PRO A 28 -11.55 3.59 9.21
CA PRO A 28 -12.19 4.63 8.41
C PRO A 28 -11.67 4.74 6.96
N LEU A 29 -11.18 3.69 6.36
CA LEU A 29 -10.73 3.74 4.97
C LEU A 29 -11.90 4.14 4.05
N ASP A 30 -11.59 4.97 3.06
CA ASP A 30 -12.58 5.38 2.08
C ASP A 30 -12.93 4.20 1.17
N PRO A 31 -14.21 3.83 1.06
CA PRO A 31 -14.59 2.78 0.14
C PRO A 31 -14.49 3.26 -1.31
N ASN A 32 -14.07 2.36 -2.16
CA ASN A 32 -14.07 2.60 -3.61
C ASN A 32 -15.21 1.77 -4.21
N SER A 33 -15.56 2.05 -5.47
CA SER A 33 -16.53 1.21 -6.16
C SER A 33 -15.95 -0.20 -6.38
N VAL A 34 -16.82 -1.18 -6.55
CA VAL A 34 -16.39 -2.54 -6.89
C VAL A 34 -15.57 -2.51 -8.19
N TYR A 35 -15.99 -1.68 -9.15
CA TYR A 35 -15.26 -1.56 -10.41
C TYR A 35 -13.81 -1.08 -10.18
N CYS A 36 -13.63 -0.08 -9.32
CA CYS A 36 -12.29 0.37 -8.96
C CYS A 36 -11.47 -0.77 -8.35
N ASN A 37 -12.07 -1.54 -7.45
CA ASN A 37 -11.39 -2.68 -6.84
C ASN A 37 -11.03 -3.75 -7.87
N LEU A 38 -11.88 -3.96 -8.87
CA LEU A 38 -11.58 -4.89 -9.96
C LEU A 38 -10.37 -4.44 -10.78
N LEU A 39 -10.26 -3.14 -11.06
CA LEU A 39 -9.10 -2.60 -11.76
C LEU A 39 -7.83 -2.75 -10.92
N GLN A 40 -7.93 -2.51 -9.63
CA GLN A 40 -6.79 -2.68 -8.72
C GLN A 40 -6.29 -4.12 -8.71
N CYS A 41 -7.19 -5.07 -8.88
CA CYS A 41 -6.84 -6.49 -8.88
C CYS A 41 -6.47 -7.04 -10.26
N SER A 42 -6.69 -6.29 -11.32
CA SER A 42 -6.42 -6.73 -12.69
C SER A 42 -5.35 -5.86 -13.35
N ASP A 43 -5.71 -4.67 -13.82
CA ASP A 43 -4.77 -3.78 -14.51
C ASP A 43 -3.59 -3.39 -13.63
N PHE A 44 -3.82 -3.23 -12.34
CA PHE A 44 -2.80 -2.81 -11.39
C PHE A 44 -2.30 -3.95 -10.49
N ALA A 45 -2.48 -5.20 -10.93
CA ALA A 45 -2.10 -6.37 -10.12
C ALA A 45 -0.60 -6.45 -9.85
N ASP A 46 0.23 -6.03 -10.81
CA ASP A 46 1.69 -6.11 -10.65
C ASP A 46 2.22 -5.19 -9.56
N THR A 47 1.46 -4.16 -9.22
CA THR A 47 1.83 -3.17 -8.19
C THR A 47 0.93 -3.27 -6.96
N ALA A 48 0.29 -4.42 -6.78
CA ALA A 48 -0.59 -4.69 -5.66
C ALA A 48 -0.18 -5.98 -4.95
N VAL A 49 -0.56 -6.10 -3.68
CA VAL A 49 -0.34 -7.32 -2.90
C VAL A 49 -1.63 -7.72 -2.23
N ALA A 50 -1.99 -8.98 -2.35
CA ALA A 50 -3.07 -9.60 -1.61
C ALA A 50 -2.47 -10.51 -0.54
N ALA A 51 -3.01 -10.43 0.66
CA ALA A 51 -2.64 -11.32 1.76
C ALA A 51 -3.84 -12.18 2.11
N GLU A 52 -3.65 -13.49 2.08
CA GLU A 52 -4.72 -14.40 2.44
C GLU A 52 -4.31 -15.30 3.59
N ASP A 53 -5.30 -15.68 4.40
CA ASP A 53 -5.06 -16.57 5.50
C ASP A 53 -5.08 -18.02 5.03
N GLU A 54 -4.91 -18.97 5.95
CA GLU A 54 -4.87 -20.38 5.60
C GLU A 54 -6.21 -20.92 5.07
N ASN A 55 -7.30 -20.17 5.26
CA ASN A 55 -8.62 -20.54 4.73
C ASN A 55 -8.88 -19.87 3.38
N GLY A 56 -7.92 -19.15 2.83
CA GLY A 56 -8.09 -18.45 1.57
C GLY A 56 -8.85 -17.13 1.67
N GLU A 57 -9.11 -16.64 2.88
CA GLU A 57 -9.77 -15.35 3.05
C GLU A 57 -8.78 -14.20 2.90
N LEU A 58 -9.22 -13.15 2.24
CA LEU A 58 -8.41 -11.95 2.06
C LEU A 58 -8.39 -11.18 3.38
N VAL A 59 -7.19 -11.05 3.96
CA VAL A 59 -7.00 -10.37 5.25
C VAL A 59 -6.15 -9.12 5.14
N GLY A 60 -5.55 -8.87 3.99
CA GLY A 60 -4.78 -7.67 3.74
C GLY A 60 -4.69 -7.38 2.26
N PHE A 61 -4.52 -6.11 1.91
CA PHE A 61 -4.37 -5.71 0.52
C PHE A 61 -3.68 -4.37 0.45
N ILE A 62 -2.74 -4.25 -0.48
CA ILE A 62 -2.16 -2.96 -0.84
C ILE A 62 -2.42 -2.74 -2.32
N SER A 63 -3.01 -1.61 -2.64
CA SER A 63 -3.14 -1.15 -4.03
C SER A 63 -2.10 -0.09 -4.30
N GLY A 64 -1.64 -0.05 -5.55
CA GLY A 64 -0.66 0.93 -5.96
C GLY A 64 -0.50 0.95 -7.46
N TYR A 65 0.27 1.89 -7.95
CA TYR A 65 0.57 1.99 -9.37
C TYR A 65 1.88 2.74 -9.56
N ARG A 66 2.45 2.61 -10.74
CA ARG A 66 3.62 3.40 -11.13
C ARG A 66 3.10 4.62 -11.89
N PRO A 67 3.28 5.86 -11.36
CA PRO A 67 2.82 7.03 -12.09
C PRO A 67 3.47 7.08 -13.47
N PRO A 68 2.71 7.33 -14.54
CA PRO A 68 3.27 7.26 -15.90
C PRO A 68 4.47 8.19 -16.12
N GLN A 69 4.52 9.32 -15.43
CA GLN A 69 5.60 10.28 -15.56
C GLN A 69 6.78 9.99 -14.64
N ARG A 70 6.64 9.03 -13.74
CA ARG A 70 7.67 8.61 -12.79
C ARG A 70 7.74 7.09 -12.72
N PRO A 71 8.23 6.43 -13.79
CA PRO A 71 8.22 4.96 -13.84
C PRO A 71 9.14 4.28 -12.84
N ASP A 72 10.04 5.03 -12.20
CA ASP A 72 10.90 4.53 -11.13
C ASP A 72 10.24 4.58 -9.76
N THR A 73 8.96 4.92 -9.70
CA THR A 73 8.23 5.18 -8.46
C THR A 73 7.02 4.26 -8.34
N LEU A 74 6.85 3.70 -7.15
CA LEU A 74 5.60 3.06 -6.76
C LEU A 74 4.80 4.05 -5.91
N PHE A 75 3.62 4.41 -6.37
CA PHE A 75 2.67 5.17 -5.55
C PHE A 75 1.74 4.20 -4.86
N VAL A 76 1.74 4.21 -3.52
CA VAL A 76 0.87 3.35 -2.73
C VAL A 76 -0.45 4.08 -2.55
N TRP A 77 -1.51 3.46 -3.05
CA TRP A 77 -2.85 4.05 -3.08
C TRP A 77 -3.57 3.82 -1.76
N GLN A 78 -3.72 2.56 -1.35
CA GLN A 78 -4.42 2.24 -0.14
C GLN A 78 -3.84 0.98 0.50
N VAL A 79 -3.79 0.97 1.83
CA VAL A 79 -3.37 -0.19 2.61
C VAL A 79 -4.54 -0.60 3.48
N ALA A 80 -5.02 -1.83 3.32
CA ALA A 80 -6.09 -2.38 4.13
C ALA A 80 -5.58 -3.62 4.88
N VAL A 81 -5.79 -3.66 6.19
CA VAL A 81 -5.42 -4.81 7.03
C VAL A 81 -6.60 -5.14 7.90
N ASP A 82 -7.07 -6.39 7.82
CA ASP A 82 -8.17 -6.88 8.66
C ASP A 82 -7.81 -6.71 10.14
N ALA A 83 -8.81 -6.33 10.95
CA ALA A 83 -8.59 -6.07 12.37
C ALA A 83 -7.92 -7.22 13.11
N ARG A 84 -8.24 -8.46 12.73
CA ARG A 84 -7.65 -9.65 13.37
C ARG A 84 -6.18 -9.85 13.04
N CYS A 85 -5.65 -9.13 12.05
CA CYS A 85 -4.24 -9.20 11.66
C CYS A 85 -3.45 -7.97 12.08
N ARG A 86 -4.09 -7.03 12.76
CA ARG A 86 -3.39 -5.83 13.24
C ARG A 86 -2.43 -6.21 14.36
N GLY A 87 -1.33 -5.48 14.46
CA GLY A 87 -0.29 -5.75 15.43
C GLY A 87 0.68 -6.85 15.02
N LYS A 88 0.48 -7.47 13.85
CA LYS A 88 1.35 -8.54 13.34
C LYS A 88 2.30 -8.07 12.24
N LYS A 89 2.37 -6.76 12.04
CA LYS A 89 3.23 -6.13 11.03
C LYS A 89 2.90 -6.56 9.58
N LEU A 90 1.65 -6.94 9.34
CA LEU A 90 1.26 -7.40 8.00
C LEU A 90 1.41 -6.30 6.96
N GLY A 91 0.99 -5.06 7.28
CA GLY A 91 1.16 -3.95 6.35
C GLY A 91 2.60 -3.71 5.96
N GLN A 92 3.51 -3.78 6.95
CA GLN A 92 4.94 -3.64 6.70
C GLN A 92 5.45 -4.77 5.79
N LYS A 93 5.04 -6.00 6.06
CA LYS A 93 5.46 -7.15 5.25
C LYS A 93 4.99 -7.02 3.81
N MET A 94 3.75 -6.57 3.61
CA MET A 94 3.21 -6.38 2.27
C MET A 94 3.95 -5.29 1.51
N LEU A 95 4.25 -4.17 2.17
CA LEU A 95 4.98 -3.07 1.52
C LEU A 95 6.40 -3.49 1.14
N LEU A 96 7.07 -4.23 2.01
CA LEU A 96 8.40 -4.73 1.70
C LEU A 96 8.38 -5.75 0.57
N GLU A 97 7.34 -6.57 0.52
CA GLU A 97 7.14 -7.51 -0.59
C GLU A 97 7.02 -6.78 -1.93
N LEU A 98 6.26 -5.68 -1.96
CA LEU A 98 6.15 -4.86 -3.18
C LEU A 98 7.47 -4.25 -3.57
N ALA A 99 8.23 -3.71 -2.61
CA ALA A 99 9.53 -3.12 -2.88
C ALA A 99 10.48 -4.16 -3.48
N GLU A 100 10.51 -5.36 -2.91
CA GLU A 100 11.34 -6.44 -3.42
C GLU A 100 10.92 -6.89 -4.82
N ARG A 101 9.62 -6.97 -5.06
CA ARG A 101 9.10 -7.38 -6.37
C ARG A 101 9.45 -6.39 -7.46
N LEU A 102 9.40 -5.10 -7.13
CA LEU A 102 9.53 -4.04 -8.13
C LEU A 102 10.94 -3.47 -8.29
N ALA A 103 11.82 -3.70 -7.31
CA ALA A 103 13.20 -3.22 -7.40
C ALA A 103 13.92 -3.71 -8.66
N PRO A 104 13.82 -5.00 -9.03
CA PRO A 104 14.46 -5.48 -10.27
C PRO A 104 13.89 -4.83 -11.53
N GLU A 105 12.70 -4.23 -11.44
CA GLU A 105 12.07 -3.56 -12.57
C GLU A 105 12.37 -2.07 -12.59
N GLY A 106 13.28 -1.60 -11.74
CA GLY A 106 13.73 -0.22 -11.75
C GLY A 106 13.04 0.70 -10.77
N VAL A 107 12.19 0.18 -9.90
CA VAL A 107 11.52 1.03 -8.89
C VAL A 107 12.50 1.32 -7.75
N GLN A 108 12.76 2.61 -7.52
CA GLN A 108 13.69 3.09 -6.51
C GLN A 108 13.03 4.02 -5.49
N TYR A 109 11.79 4.42 -5.73
CA TYR A 109 11.08 5.35 -4.87
C TYR A 109 9.72 4.82 -4.51
N ILE A 110 9.29 5.09 -3.29
CA ILE A 110 7.91 4.85 -2.86
C ILE A 110 7.31 6.18 -2.49
N GLU A 111 6.13 6.45 -3.03
CA GLU A 111 5.33 7.61 -2.69
C GLU A 111 4.00 7.17 -2.10
N THR A 112 3.50 7.96 -1.18
CA THR A 112 2.14 7.81 -0.67
C THR A 112 1.69 9.16 -0.13
N THR A 113 0.38 9.33 -0.02
CA THR A 113 -0.15 10.51 0.66
C THR A 113 -0.74 10.10 1.99
N ILE A 114 -0.52 10.93 3.00
CA ILE A 114 -1.04 10.68 4.35
C ILE A 114 -1.69 11.96 4.83
N THR A 115 -2.93 11.85 5.32
CA THR A 115 -3.59 12.96 5.99
C THR A 115 -2.90 13.21 7.32
N PRO A 116 -2.55 14.47 7.65
CA PRO A 116 -1.93 14.76 8.95
C PRO A 116 -2.78 14.23 10.11
N GLY A 117 -2.12 13.59 11.06
CA GLY A 117 -2.80 13.00 12.21
C GLY A 117 -3.18 11.54 12.04
N ASN A 118 -2.99 10.97 10.86
CA ASN A 118 -3.20 9.53 10.65
C ASN A 118 -1.97 8.77 11.17
N VAL A 119 -1.92 8.59 12.49
CA VAL A 119 -0.75 8.04 13.18
C VAL A 119 -0.43 6.62 12.71
N ALA A 120 -1.45 5.81 12.46
CA ALA A 120 -1.24 4.43 12.02
C ALA A 120 -0.46 4.38 10.70
N SER A 121 -0.86 5.20 9.72
CA SER A 121 -0.17 5.27 8.43
C SER A 121 1.21 5.89 8.57
N GLU A 122 1.33 6.97 9.34
CA GLU A 122 2.62 7.62 9.57
C GLU A 122 3.63 6.63 10.15
N THR A 123 3.20 5.84 11.12
CA THR A 123 4.06 4.85 11.78
C THR A 123 4.43 3.72 10.82
N LEU A 124 3.46 3.20 10.10
CA LEU A 124 3.69 2.12 9.15
C LEU A 124 4.74 2.52 8.10
N PHE A 125 4.53 3.66 7.45
CA PHE A 125 5.44 4.09 6.39
C PHE A 125 6.80 4.49 6.93
N ALA A 126 6.87 5.10 8.12
CA ALA A 126 8.17 5.41 8.73
C ALA A 126 8.99 4.14 8.95
N ARG A 127 8.36 3.06 9.41
CA ARG A 127 9.05 1.78 9.61
C ARG A 127 9.53 1.16 8.32
N VAL A 128 8.70 1.22 7.28
CA VAL A 128 9.06 0.68 5.96
C VAL A 128 10.24 1.48 5.37
N PHE A 129 10.16 2.81 5.43
CA PHE A 129 11.22 3.65 4.89
C PHE A 129 12.54 3.46 5.63
N ALA A 130 12.48 3.28 6.96
CA ALA A 130 13.66 2.97 7.75
C ALA A 130 14.26 1.61 7.37
N ALA A 131 13.40 0.61 7.16
CA ALA A 131 13.86 -0.73 6.76
C ALA A 131 14.53 -0.70 5.38
N LEU A 132 14.12 0.21 4.51
CA LEU A 132 14.70 0.38 3.19
C LEU A 132 15.88 1.35 3.18
N SER A 133 16.19 1.97 4.31
CA SER A 133 17.20 3.03 4.42
C SER A 133 16.92 4.16 3.41
N ALA A 134 15.66 4.48 3.20
CA ALA A 134 15.23 5.45 2.20
C ALA A 134 15.10 6.84 2.82
N PRO A 135 15.78 7.86 2.27
CA PRO A 135 15.54 9.25 2.69
C PRO A 135 14.12 9.65 2.34
N VAL A 136 13.49 10.48 3.17
CA VAL A 136 12.09 10.86 2.99
C VAL A 136 11.97 12.36 2.81
N GLU A 137 11.25 12.77 1.78
CA GLU A 137 10.84 14.15 1.55
C GLU A 137 9.33 14.26 1.69
N ARG A 138 8.85 15.37 2.23
CA ARG A 138 7.43 15.63 2.43
C ARG A 138 7.03 16.91 1.73
N SER A 139 5.85 16.92 1.14
CA SER A 139 5.26 18.13 0.54
C SER A 139 3.75 17.98 0.48
N VAL A 140 3.03 19.10 0.48
CA VAL A 140 1.57 19.04 0.31
C VAL A 140 1.29 18.77 -1.16
N LEU A 141 0.65 17.64 -1.46
CA LEU A 141 0.27 17.30 -2.83
C LEU A 141 -1.09 17.86 -3.18
N PHE A 142 -2.06 17.64 -2.32
CA PHE A 142 -3.41 18.15 -2.49
C PHE A 142 -3.79 18.94 -1.25
N SER A 143 -4.02 20.23 -1.43
CA SER A 143 -4.33 21.10 -0.30
C SER A 143 -5.83 21.17 -0.06
N ARG A 144 -6.18 21.37 1.19
CA ARG A 144 -7.56 21.57 1.60
C ARG A 144 -8.22 22.72 0.82
N ALA A 145 -7.49 23.81 0.66
CA ALA A 145 -8.03 25.02 0.01
C ALA A 145 -8.14 24.89 -1.50
N GLU A 146 -7.08 24.39 -2.15
CA GLU A 146 -6.99 24.40 -3.60
C GLU A 146 -7.64 23.18 -4.27
N HIS A 147 -7.63 22.03 -3.59
CA HIS A 147 -8.04 20.77 -4.21
C HIS A 147 -9.31 20.17 -3.61
N PHE A 148 -9.62 20.49 -2.36
CA PHE A 148 -10.76 19.88 -1.67
C PHE A 148 -11.87 20.87 -1.32
N ASP A 149 -11.76 22.11 -1.79
CA ASP A 149 -12.77 23.15 -1.52
C ASP A 149 -13.07 23.29 -0.01
N GLY A 150 -12.05 23.14 0.82
CA GLY A 150 -12.17 23.23 2.26
C GLY A 150 -12.85 22.05 2.95
N LYS A 151 -13.19 21.00 2.19
CA LYS A 151 -14.00 19.88 2.72
C LYS A 151 -13.20 18.67 3.16
N HIS A 152 -11.91 18.64 2.88
CA HIS A 152 -11.02 17.55 3.25
C HIS A 152 -9.68 18.14 3.66
N ASP A 153 -9.02 17.51 4.62
CA ASP A 153 -7.69 17.95 5.05
C ASP A 153 -6.67 17.78 3.93
N ASP A 154 -5.53 18.47 4.07
CA ASP A 154 -4.42 18.32 3.14
C ASP A 154 -4.00 16.86 3.01
N GLU A 155 -3.61 16.47 1.81
CA GLU A 155 -2.93 15.21 1.58
C GLU A 155 -1.43 15.51 1.42
N VAL A 156 -0.64 15.03 2.37
CA VAL A 156 0.81 15.25 2.38
C VAL A 156 1.48 14.11 1.64
N LEU A 157 2.25 14.46 0.61
CA LEU A 157 3.03 13.48 -0.13
C LEU A 157 4.30 13.15 0.65
N TYR A 158 4.53 11.86 0.85
CA TYR A 158 5.78 11.33 1.35
C TYR A 158 6.47 10.65 0.18
N ARG A 159 7.65 11.11 -0.17
CA ARG A 159 8.47 10.50 -1.22
C ARG A 159 9.73 9.96 -0.58
N ALA A 160 9.91 8.66 -0.65
CA ALA A 160 11.03 7.97 -0.01
C ALA A 160 11.90 7.32 -1.07
N GLY A 161 13.19 7.56 -0.99
CA GLY A 161 14.16 6.98 -1.89
C GLY A 161 15.29 7.95 -2.25
N PRO A 162 16.18 7.53 -3.14
CA PRO A 162 16.18 6.19 -3.73
C PRO A 162 16.54 5.12 -2.71
N PHE A 163 15.93 3.96 -2.83
CA PHE A 163 16.32 2.82 -2.04
C PHE A 163 16.92 1.75 -2.96
N LYS A 164 17.76 0.92 -2.38
CA LYS A 164 18.38 -0.15 -3.11
C LYS A 164 18.33 -1.39 -2.23
N LEU A 165 17.55 -2.35 -2.65
CA LEU A 165 17.51 -3.61 -1.93
C LEU A 165 18.76 -4.40 -2.27
N MET A 166 19.36 -5.00 -1.22
CA MET A 166 20.46 -5.91 -1.46
C MET A 166 19.90 -7.10 -2.19
N THR A 167 20.26 -7.21 -3.46
CA THR A 167 19.96 -8.42 -4.20
C THR A 167 20.75 -9.54 -3.52
N GLN A 168 20.02 -10.54 -3.07
CA GLN A 168 20.70 -11.72 -2.62
C GLN A 168 21.34 -12.36 -3.81
N ASN A 169 22.64 -12.33 -3.81
CA ASN A 169 23.37 -13.11 -4.77
C ASN A 169 23.19 -14.56 -4.39
N SER A 170 22.32 -15.17 -5.07
CA SER A 170 22.27 -16.60 -5.01
C SER A 170 23.46 -17.18 -5.75
#